data_c0a89c7af01c15feb79ffc5145b7d537
#
_entry.id   c0a89c7af01c15feb79ffc5145b7d537
#
_cell.length_a   1.000
_cell.length_b   1.000
_cell.length_c   1.000
_cell.angle_alpha   90.00
_cell.angle_beta   90.00
_cell.angle_gamma   90.00
#
_symmetry.space_group_name_H-M   'P 1'
#
loop_
_entity.id
_entity.type
_entity.pdbx_description
1 polymer ?
#
loop_
_entity_poly.entity_id
_entity_poly.type
_entity_poly.pdbx_seq_one_letter_code
_entity_poly.pdbx_strand_id
1 'polypeptide(L)'
;VLVRTGHTEAAVDISRMAGLTPAGVICEVMNDDGSMARMPDLVAFAQLHGLKIGTIADLIAYRRRTERYVERIMDTPFESVHGGPFRLMLYRNTIEGAEHIALVKGKVEAGKPTLVRMHQVDFAADILGHVEARQDYVPQALKAISDHDGAGVTVFLREPDLHGLAERLSGVPRPQAADRSLKN
;
A
#
# COMPACT_ATOMS: atom_id res chain seq x y z
N VAL A 1 -8.96 8.82 -6.14
CA VAL A 1 -7.54 9.03 -6.53
C VAL A 1 -6.62 7.88 -6.13
N LEU A 2 -6.97 7.04 -5.17
CA LEU A 2 -6.11 5.93 -4.69
C LEU A 2 -6.06 4.75 -5.63
N VAL A 3 -7.09 4.54 -6.43
CA VAL A 3 -7.13 3.50 -7.48
C VAL A 3 -6.69 4.07 -8.82
N ARG A 4 -7.17 5.26 -9.16
CA ARG A 4 -6.86 5.96 -10.39
C ARG A 4 -6.54 7.43 -10.08
N THR A 5 -5.36 7.89 -10.49
CA THR A 5 -4.81 9.20 -10.17
C THR A 5 -5.30 10.28 -11.14
N GLY A 6 -6.63 10.45 -11.26
CA GLY A 6 -7.25 11.42 -12.17
C GLY A 6 -7.90 12.59 -11.47
N HIS A 7 -8.10 13.69 -12.19
CA HIS A 7 -8.80 14.87 -11.68
C HIS A 7 -10.32 14.63 -11.51
N THR A 8 -10.90 13.74 -12.30
CA THR A 8 -12.28 13.27 -12.13
C THR A 8 -12.48 12.59 -10.77
N GLU A 9 -11.58 11.66 -10.45
CA GLU A 9 -11.58 10.97 -9.15
C GLU A 9 -11.32 11.95 -8.02
N ALA A 10 -10.45 12.95 -8.24
CA ALA A 10 -10.18 14.00 -7.25
C ALA A 10 -11.42 14.85 -6.94
N ALA A 11 -12.19 15.25 -7.95
CA ALA A 11 -13.41 16.01 -7.75
C ALA A 11 -14.43 15.26 -6.88
N VAL A 12 -14.63 13.96 -7.15
CA VAL A 12 -15.52 13.09 -6.36
C VAL A 12 -14.99 12.90 -4.94
N ASP A 13 -13.68 12.68 -4.80
CA ASP A 13 -13.06 12.46 -3.49
C ASP A 13 -13.13 13.72 -2.61
N ILE A 14 -12.84 14.89 -3.17
CA ILE A 14 -12.91 16.17 -2.44
C ILE A 14 -14.36 16.45 -1.98
N SER A 15 -15.34 16.24 -2.85
CA SER A 15 -16.76 16.42 -2.49
C SER A 15 -17.17 15.49 -1.36
N ARG A 16 -16.77 14.20 -1.42
CA ARG A 16 -17.02 13.23 -0.35
C ARG A 16 -16.36 13.63 0.97
N MET A 17 -15.11 14.05 0.92
CA MET A 17 -14.35 14.46 2.12
C MET A 17 -14.91 15.73 2.75
N ALA A 18 -15.54 16.58 1.95
CA ALA A 18 -16.27 17.77 2.43
C ALA A 18 -17.67 17.43 3.00
N GLY A 19 -18.07 16.15 3.03
CA GLY A 19 -19.40 15.74 3.49
C GLY A 19 -20.54 16.07 2.51
N LEU A 20 -20.20 16.34 1.25
CA LEU A 20 -21.15 16.67 0.19
C LEU A 20 -21.45 15.43 -0.66
N THR A 21 -22.46 15.57 -1.55
CA THR A 21 -22.73 14.56 -2.57
C THR A 21 -21.45 14.32 -3.39
N PRO A 22 -21.01 13.04 -3.57
CA PRO A 22 -19.75 12.73 -4.22
C PRO A 22 -19.84 12.90 -5.75
N ALA A 23 -20.03 14.14 -6.18
CA ALA A 23 -20.12 14.58 -7.56
C ALA A 23 -19.39 15.91 -7.73
N GLY A 24 -18.87 16.16 -8.92
CA GLY A 24 -18.21 17.43 -9.25
C GLY A 24 -18.24 17.71 -10.73
N VAL A 25 -18.33 18.99 -11.08
CA VAL A 25 -18.15 19.48 -12.46
C VAL A 25 -16.67 19.79 -12.63
N ILE A 26 -16.08 19.31 -13.69
CA ILE A 26 -14.69 19.54 -14.05
C ILE A 26 -14.57 20.22 -15.39
N CYS A 27 -13.58 21.09 -15.54
CA CYS A 27 -13.24 21.76 -16.77
C CYS A 27 -11.72 21.99 -16.80
N GLU A 28 -11.11 21.72 -17.91
CA GLU A 28 -9.71 22.04 -18.15
C GLU A 28 -9.53 23.54 -18.33
N VAL A 29 -8.47 24.09 -17.75
CA VAL A 29 -8.06 25.49 -17.95
C VAL A 29 -7.12 25.58 -19.14
N MET A 30 -7.48 26.38 -20.13
CA MET A 30 -6.67 26.66 -21.31
C MET A 30 -6.07 28.06 -21.26
N ASN A 31 -4.91 28.23 -21.84
CA ASN A 31 -4.28 29.53 -22.10
C ASN A 31 -4.96 30.21 -23.31
N ASP A 32 -4.77 31.52 -23.47
CA ASP A 32 -5.35 32.30 -24.56
C ASP A 32 -4.92 31.82 -25.96
N ASP A 33 -3.77 31.18 -26.07
CA ASP A 33 -3.25 30.58 -27.28
C ASP A 33 -3.86 29.21 -27.63
N GLY A 34 -4.76 28.70 -26.78
CA GLY A 34 -5.41 27.41 -26.91
C GLY A 34 -4.61 26.23 -26.37
N SER A 35 -3.42 26.42 -25.83
CA SER A 35 -2.66 25.40 -25.14
C SER A 35 -3.26 25.10 -23.75
N MET A 36 -3.00 23.88 -23.24
CA MET A 36 -3.48 23.52 -21.88
C MET A 36 -2.61 24.20 -20.82
N ALA A 37 -3.23 24.92 -19.91
CA ALA A 37 -2.54 25.53 -18.77
C ALA A 37 -1.84 24.47 -17.92
N ARG A 38 -0.60 24.76 -17.52
CA ARG A 38 0.22 23.92 -16.67
C ARG A 38 0.44 24.57 -15.31
N MET A 39 1.10 23.89 -14.38
CA MET A 39 1.22 24.36 -13.00
C MET A 39 1.67 25.82 -12.87
N PRO A 40 2.67 26.32 -13.61
CA PRO A 40 3.05 27.74 -13.54
C PRO A 40 1.90 28.69 -13.91
N ASP A 41 1.16 28.38 -14.97
CA ASP A 41 0.01 29.17 -15.45
C ASP A 41 -1.13 29.11 -14.45
N LEU A 42 -1.38 27.90 -13.93
CA LEU A 42 -2.47 27.64 -12.96
C LEU A 42 -2.22 28.35 -11.62
N VAL A 43 -0.99 28.49 -11.17
CA VAL A 43 -0.66 29.26 -9.96
C VAL A 43 -1.01 30.73 -10.14
N ALA A 44 -0.62 31.33 -11.28
CA ALA A 44 -0.95 32.71 -11.60
C ALA A 44 -2.47 32.90 -11.72
N PHE A 45 -3.15 31.99 -12.40
CA PHE A 45 -4.61 31.99 -12.55
C PHE A 45 -5.33 31.91 -11.19
N ALA A 46 -4.91 30.97 -10.34
CA ALA A 46 -5.48 30.78 -9.01
C ALA A 46 -5.31 32.03 -8.14
N GLN A 47 -4.14 32.68 -8.19
CA GLN A 47 -3.89 33.94 -7.47
C GLN A 47 -4.79 35.07 -7.97
N LEU A 48 -4.91 35.21 -9.29
CA LEU A 48 -5.72 36.27 -9.90
C LEU A 48 -7.20 36.12 -9.53
N HIS A 49 -7.72 34.92 -9.48
CA HIS A 49 -9.14 34.65 -9.24
C HIS A 49 -9.45 34.25 -7.78
N GLY A 50 -8.49 34.31 -6.87
CA GLY A 50 -8.69 33.94 -5.46
C GLY A 50 -9.07 32.47 -5.26
N LEU A 51 -8.61 31.56 -6.14
CA LEU A 51 -8.90 30.14 -6.11
C LEU A 51 -7.88 29.37 -5.30
N LYS A 52 -8.30 28.24 -4.75
CA LYS A 52 -7.39 27.26 -4.14
C LYS A 52 -6.86 26.33 -5.21
N ILE A 53 -5.59 25.98 -5.10
CA ILE A 53 -4.91 25.01 -5.97
C ILE A 53 -4.33 23.89 -5.13
N GLY A 54 -4.40 22.67 -5.63
CA GLY A 54 -3.81 21.48 -5.00
C GLY A 54 -3.38 20.50 -6.07
N THR A 55 -2.53 19.56 -5.69
CA THR A 55 -2.09 18.48 -6.58
C THR A 55 -2.76 17.16 -6.23
N ILE A 56 -2.85 16.25 -7.20
CA ILE A 56 -3.32 14.88 -6.97
C ILE A 56 -2.38 14.16 -5.98
N ALA A 57 -1.08 14.44 -6.05
CA ALA A 57 -0.10 13.87 -5.13
C ALA A 57 -0.38 14.29 -3.67
N ASP A 58 -0.68 15.56 -3.43
CA ASP A 58 -1.01 16.05 -2.09
C ASP A 58 -2.32 15.45 -1.57
N LEU A 59 -3.32 15.30 -2.43
CA LEU A 59 -4.60 14.67 -2.08
C LEU A 59 -4.39 13.19 -1.71
N ILE A 60 -3.57 12.46 -2.46
CA ILE A 60 -3.20 11.08 -2.13
C ILE A 60 -2.48 11.01 -0.78
N ALA A 61 -1.49 11.89 -0.57
CA ALA A 61 -0.74 11.95 0.68
C ALA A 61 -1.65 12.29 1.88
N TYR A 62 -2.56 13.22 1.70
CA TYR A 62 -3.55 13.59 2.71
C TYR A 62 -4.44 12.40 3.07
N ARG A 63 -5.04 11.74 2.08
CA ARG A 63 -5.92 10.58 2.28
C ARG A 63 -5.19 9.42 2.98
N ARG A 64 -3.95 9.10 2.53
CA ARG A 64 -3.13 8.04 3.16
C ARG A 64 -2.81 8.32 4.63
N ARG A 65 -2.75 9.59 5.02
CA ARG A 65 -2.50 9.99 6.42
C ARG A 65 -3.76 9.99 7.27
N THR A 66 -4.91 10.33 6.71
CA THR A 66 -6.16 10.57 7.45
C THR A 66 -7.14 9.40 7.41
N GLU A 67 -7.06 8.54 6.40
CA GLU A 67 -7.97 7.41 6.24
C GLU A 67 -7.26 6.08 6.59
N ARG A 68 -8.04 5.12 7.08
CA ARG A 68 -7.57 3.77 7.34
C ARG A 68 -8.02 2.86 6.20
N TYR A 69 -7.05 2.24 5.54
CA TYR A 69 -7.30 1.32 4.41
C TYR A 69 -7.07 -0.15 4.76
N VAL A 70 -6.77 -0.41 6.03
CA VAL A 70 -6.50 -1.76 6.51
C VAL A 70 -7.47 -2.08 7.64
N GLU A 71 -8.25 -3.12 7.44
CA GLU A 71 -9.23 -3.65 8.39
C GLU A 71 -8.76 -4.99 8.92
N ARG A 72 -8.77 -5.17 10.24
CA ARG A 72 -8.50 -6.49 10.83
C ARG A 72 -9.78 -7.31 10.79
N ILE A 73 -9.74 -8.43 10.05
CA ILE A 73 -10.91 -9.31 9.86
C ILE A 73 -10.82 -10.61 10.65
N MET A 74 -9.63 -10.97 11.16
CA MET A 74 -9.46 -12.16 12.00
C MET A 74 -8.36 -11.94 13.03
N ASP A 75 -8.49 -12.61 14.17
CA ASP A 75 -7.53 -12.60 15.26
C ASP A 75 -7.67 -13.92 16.05
N THR A 76 -6.69 -14.82 15.91
CA THR A 76 -6.77 -16.18 16.46
C THR A 76 -5.41 -16.71 16.90
N PRO A 77 -5.33 -17.62 17.89
CA PRO A 77 -4.11 -18.37 18.16
C PRO A 77 -3.64 -19.15 16.92
N PHE A 78 -2.35 -19.26 16.74
CA PHE A 78 -1.72 -20.01 15.66
C PHE A 78 -0.43 -20.65 16.14
N GLU A 79 -0.25 -21.93 15.84
CA GLU A 79 0.96 -22.68 16.16
C GLU A 79 1.78 -22.90 14.88
N SER A 80 3.03 -22.48 14.87
CA SER A 80 3.94 -22.65 13.73
C SER A 80 5.02 -23.68 14.05
N VAL A 81 5.26 -24.58 13.12
CA VAL A 81 6.40 -25.53 13.21
C VAL A 81 7.76 -24.83 13.19
N HIS A 82 7.83 -23.59 12.74
CA HIS A 82 9.06 -22.81 12.61
C HIS A 82 9.37 -21.89 13.79
N GLY A 83 8.41 -21.66 14.69
CA GLY A 83 8.62 -20.72 15.78
C GLY A 83 7.68 -20.88 16.97
N GLY A 84 6.86 -21.95 16.99
CA GLY A 84 5.91 -22.22 18.07
C GLY A 84 4.68 -21.28 18.07
N PRO A 85 4.22 -20.85 19.25
CA PRO A 85 2.96 -20.14 19.38
C PRO A 85 3.04 -18.67 18.95
N PHE A 86 2.12 -18.29 18.11
CA PHE A 86 1.87 -16.92 17.67
C PHE A 86 0.38 -16.58 17.82
N ARG A 87 0.08 -15.32 17.63
CA ARG A 87 -1.27 -14.81 17.38
C ARG A 87 -1.34 -14.41 15.91
N LEU A 88 -2.21 -15.06 15.14
CA LEU A 88 -2.43 -14.74 13.74
C LEU A 88 -3.49 -13.65 13.64
N MET A 89 -3.15 -12.56 12.97
CA MET A 89 -4.06 -11.51 12.61
C MET A 89 -4.15 -11.41 11.09
N LEU A 90 -5.37 -11.44 10.57
CA LEU A 90 -5.63 -11.26 9.14
C LEU A 90 -6.19 -9.86 8.91
N TYR A 91 -5.58 -9.17 7.97
CA TYR A 91 -5.95 -7.81 7.58
C TYR A 91 -6.35 -7.78 6.11
N ARG A 92 -7.38 -7.00 5.81
CA ARG A 92 -7.83 -6.72 4.45
C ARG A 92 -7.54 -5.28 4.09
N ASN A 93 -6.89 -5.06 2.93
CA ASN A 93 -6.81 -3.75 2.31
C ASN A 93 -8.16 -3.45 1.65
N THR A 94 -8.86 -2.42 2.12
CA THR A 94 -10.21 -2.05 1.66
C THR A 94 -10.24 -1.43 0.26
N ILE A 95 -9.07 -1.03 -0.28
CA ILE A 95 -8.94 -0.45 -1.61
C ILE A 95 -8.77 -1.55 -2.67
N GLU A 96 -7.84 -2.48 -2.42
CA GLU A 96 -7.42 -3.50 -3.37
C GLU A 96 -8.04 -4.87 -3.08
N GLY A 97 -8.66 -5.04 -1.91
CA GLY A 97 -9.21 -6.30 -1.44
C GLY A 97 -8.15 -7.35 -1.05
N ALA A 98 -6.87 -6.99 -1.12
CA ALA A 98 -5.79 -7.89 -0.76
C ALA A 98 -5.82 -8.21 0.75
N GLU A 99 -5.52 -9.47 1.08
CA GLU A 99 -5.45 -9.91 2.47
C GLU A 99 -3.98 -10.14 2.86
N HIS A 100 -3.59 -9.58 4.01
CA HIS A 100 -2.26 -9.65 4.58
C HIS A 100 -2.31 -10.32 5.94
N ILE A 101 -1.27 -11.07 6.29
CA ILE A 101 -1.19 -11.81 7.55
C ILE A 101 -0.11 -11.18 8.42
N ALA A 102 -0.41 -11.02 9.71
CA ALA A 102 0.59 -10.75 10.73
C ALA A 102 0.63 -11.90 11.75
N LEU A 103 1.81 -12.46 11.97
CA LEU A 103 2.07 -13.37 13.08
C LEU A 103 2.76 -12.56 14.19
N VAL A 104 2.14 -12.52 15.35
CA VAL A 104 2.56 -11.71 16.49
C VAL A 104 2.96 -12.60 17.65
N LYS A 105 4.18 -12.41 18.16
CA LYS A 105 4.66 -12.99 19.40
C LYS A 105 4.61 -11.95 20.50
N GLY A 106 4.11 -12.32 21.66
CA GLY A 106 4.05 -11.44 22.83
C GLY A 106 3.06 -10.30 22.66
N LYS A 107 3.21 -9.26 23.49
CA LYS A 107 2.34 -8.09 23.49
C LYS A 107 3.08 -6.88 22.95
N VAL A 108 2.61 -6.34 21.84
CA VAL A 108 3.12 -5.09 21.29
C VAL A 108 2.59 -3.93 22.13
N GLU A 109 3.50 -3.15 22.68
CA GLU A 109 3.18 -2.02 23.56
C GLU A 109 3.82 -0.73 23.04
N ALA A 110 3.08 0.37 23.14
CA ALA A 110 3.59 1.68 22.76
C ALA A 110 4.86 2.05 23.59
N GLY A 111 5.86 2.57 22.91
CA GLY A 111 7.12 2.98 23.55
C GLY A 111 8.11 1.84 23.83
N LYS A 112 7.75 0.58 23.56
CA LYS A 112 8.69 -0.54 23.64
C LYS A 112 9.15 -0.98 22.25
N PRO A 113 10.46 -1.29 22.07
CA PRO A 113 10.95 -1.84 20.82
C PRO A 113 10.23 -3.16 20.47
N THR A 114 9.88 -3.32 19.22
CA THR A 114 9.28 -4.55 18.69
C THR A 114 10.09 -4.99 17.49
N LEU A 115 10.52 -6.24 17.47
CA LEU A 115 11.21 -6.82 16.31
C LEU A 115 10.18 -7.05 15.19
N VAL A 116 10.38 -6.43 14.03
CA VAL A 116 9.42 -6.52 12.91
C VAL A 116 10.10 -7.03 11.65
N ARG A 117 9.49 -8.02 11.04
CA ARG A 117 9.83 -8.50 9.71
C ARG A 117 8.67 -8.26 8.74
N MET A 118 8.95 -7.48 7.69
CA MET A 118 8.05 -7.36 6.54
C MET A 118 8.51 -8.36 5.47
N HIS A 119 7.62 -9.21 5.00
CA HIS A 119 7.88 -10.23 4.00
C HIS A 119 6.83 -10.18 2.90
N GLN A 120 7.25 -9.89 1.68
CA GLN A 120 6.40 -10.05 0.52
C GLN A 120 6.38 -11.52 0.13
N VAL A 121 5.21 -12.16 0.15
CA VAL A 121 5.06 -13.57 -0.16
C VAL A 121 5.44 -13.83 -1.62
N ASP A 122 6.40 -14.72 -1.80
CA ASP A 122 6.84 -15.22 -3.10
C ASP A 122 6.55 -16.71 -3.20
N PHE A 123 5.49 -17.06 -3.92
CA PHE A 123 5.05 -18.45 -4.01
C PHE A 123 6.14 -19.38 -4.54
N ALA A 124 6.92 -18.92 -5.53
CA ALA A 124 8.00 -19.72 -6.09
C ALA A 124 9.13 -19.98 -5.09
N ALA A 125 9.51 -18.95 -4.32
CA ALA A 125 10.56 -19.06 -3.30
C ALA A 125 10.07 -19.76 -2.03
N ASP A 126 8.96 -19.27 -1.47
CA ASP A 126 8.52 -19.65 -0.12
C ASP A 126 7.83 -21.01 -0.09
N ILE A 127 7.19 -21.43 -1.19
CA ILE A 127 6.42 -22.68 -1.25
C ILE A 127 7.09 -23.71 -2.15
N LEU A 128 7.56 -23.32 -3.36
CA LEU A 128 8.14 -24.27 -4.32
C LEU A 128 9.66 -24.45 -4.14
N GLY A 129 10.32 -23.62 -3.32
CA GLY A 129 11.76 -23.74 -3.07
C GLY A 129 12.61 -23.45 -4.30
N HIS A 130 12.29 -22.40 -5.06
CA HIS A 130 13.05 -22.05 -6.27
C HIS A 130 14.53 -21.85 -5.96
N VAL A 131 15.43 -22.53 -6.69
CA VAL A 131 16.86 -22.64 -6.37
C VAL A 131 17.63 -21.33 -6.36
N GLU A 132 17.20 -20.34 -7.12
CA GLU A 132 17.81 -19.01 -7.16
C GLU A 132 17.28 -18.08 -6.05
N ALA A 133 16.24 -18.50 -5.32
CA ALA A 133 15.69 -17.74 -4.21
C ALA A 133 16.44 -18.06 -2.90
N ARG A 134 16.32 -17.15 -1.94
CA ARG A 134 16.81 -17.39 -0.59
C ARG A 134 15.95 -18.48 0.07
N GLN A 135 16.52 -19.63 0.27
CA GLN A 135 15.87 -20.76 0.93
C GLN A 135 15.72 -20.49 2.45
N ASP A 136 14.72 -21.11 3.05
CA ASP A 136 14.45 -21.07 4.49
C ASP A 136 14.27 -19.66 5.10
N TYR A 137 13.99 -18.67 4.27
CA TYR A 137 13.89 -17.28 4.72
C TYR A 137 12.73 -17.05 5.70
N VAL A 138 11.56 -17.62 5.41
CA VAL A 138 10.38 -17.53 6.29
C VAL A 138 10.59 -18.34 7.57
N PRO A 139 11.03 -19.62 7.53
CA PRO A 139 11.40 -20.38 8.72
C PRO A 139 12.39 -19.68 9.63
N GLN A 140 13.48 -19.15 9.08
CA GLN A 140 14.49 -18.42 9.85
C GLN A 140 13.95 -17.13 10.47
N ALA A 141 13.11 -16.38 9.73
CA ALA A 141 12.49 -15.16 10.25
C ALA A 141 11.54 -15.46 11.42
N LEU A 142 10.69 -16.48 11.29
CA LEU A 142 9.77 -16.90 12.35
C LEU A 142 10.54 -17.39 13.59
N LYS A 143 11.62 -18.15 13.37
CA LYS A 143 12.49 -18.59 14.48
C LYS A 143 13.14 -17.39 15.17
N ALA A 144 13.69 -16.45 14.42
CA ALA A 144 14.31 -15.24 14.99
C ALA A 144 13.32 -14.39 15.81
N ILE A 145 12.08 -14.27 15.34
CA ILE A 145 11.00 -13.61 16.09
C ILE A 145 10.67 -14.41 17.36
N SER A 146 10.62 -15.74 17.26
CA SER A 146 10.33 -16.60 18.41
C SER A 146 11.42 -16.56 19.47
N ASP A 147 12.67 -16.55 19.06
CA ASP A 147 13.83 -16.54 19.97
C ASP A 147 14.08 -15.14 20.60
N HIS A 148 13.50 -14.08 20.06
CA HIS A 148 13.65 -12.72 20.58
C HIS A 148 12.97 -12.56 21.94
N ASP A 149 13.63 -11.95 22.92
CA ASP A 149 13.10 -11.78 24.30
C ASP A 149 11.90 -10.85 24.42
N GLY A 150 11.69 -9.96 23.42
CA GLY A 150 10.60 -9.00 23.38
C GLY A 150 9.42 -9.43 22.52
N ALA A 151 8.52 -8.49 22.27
CA ALA A 151 7.48 -8.65 21.28
C ALA A 151 8.08 -8.68 19.87
N GLY A 152 7.47 -9.50 19.00
CA GLY A 152 7.89 -9.59 17.62
C GLY A 152 6.72 -9.82 16.66
N VAL A 153 6.89 -9.35 15.44
CA VAL A 153 5.84 -9.42 14.40
C VAL A 153 6.46 -9.79 13.06
N THR A 154 5.92 -10.80 12.41
CA THR A 154 6.17 -11.05 10.99
C THR A 154 4.93 -10.69 10.19
N VAL A 155 5.05 -9.77 9.25
CA VAL A 155 3.96 -9.37 8.35
C VAL A 155 4.20 -9.98 6.98
N PHE A 156 3.23 -10.76 6.52
CA PHE A 156 3.21 -11.34 5.18
C PHE A 156 2.33 -10.48 4.27
N LEU A 157 2.97 -9.81 3.33
CA LEU A 157 2.30 -9.03 2.30
C LEU A 157 1.99 -9.94 1.11
N ARG A 158 0.71 -10.13 0.83
CA ARG A 158 0.25 -10.89 -0.34
C ARG A 158 -0.05 -9.93 -1.47
N GLU A 159 0.43 -10.23 -2.65
CA GLU A 159 0.03 -9.49 -3.84
C GLU A 159 -1.35 -9.96 -4.30
N PRO A 160 -2.24 -9.02 -4.66
CA PRO A 160 -3.55 -9.37 -5.23
C PRO A 160 -3.43 -9.94 -6.65
N ASP A 161 -2.29 -9.75 -7.32
CA ASP A 161 -2.09 -10.11 -8.70
C ASP A 161 -1.67 -11.57 -8.86
N LEU A 162 -2.57 -12.38 -9.43
CA LEU A 162 -2.31 -13.79 -9.76
C LEU A 162 -1.38 -13.95 -10.98
N HIS A 163 -1.19 -12.92 -11.80
CA HIS A 163 -0.35 -12.99 -13.00
C HIS A 163 1.15 -12.93 -12.67
N GLY A 164 1.54 -12.36 -11.56
CA GLY A 164 2.93 -12.29 -11.11
C GLY A 164 3.61 -13.64 -10.94
N LEU A 165 2.88 -14.72 -10.71
CA LEU A 165 3.45 -16.06 -10.58
C LEU A 165 3.96 -16.61 -11.94
N ALA A 166 3.21 -16.41 -13.01
CA ALA A 166 3.63 -16.84 -14.35
C ALA A 166 4.91 -16.11 -14.80
N GLU A 167 5.00 -14.83 -14.55
CA GLU A 167 6.19 -14.02 -14.84
C GLU A 167 7.40 -14.50 -14.03
N ARG A 168 7.21 -14.78 -12.75
CA ARG A 168 8.27 -15.33 -11.87
C ARG A 168 8.81 -16.68 -12.36
N LEU A 169 7.91 -17.57 -12.76
CA LEU A 169 8.28 -18.92 -13.21
C LEU A 169 8.88 -18.94 -14.62
N SER A 170 8.58 -17.94 -15.46
CA SER A 170 9.14 -17.82 -16.79
C SER A 170 10.57 -17.27 -16.84
N GLY A 171 11.13 -16.85 -15.70
CA GLY A 171 12.47 -16.27 -15.63
C GLY A 171 12.57 -14.85 -16.22
N VAL A 172 11.46 -14.25 -16.60
CA VAL A 172 11.43 -12.85 -17.05
C VAL A 172 11.60 -11.95 -15.81
N PRO A 173 12.64 -11.09 -15.77
CA PRO A 173 12.78 -10.15 -14.67
C PRO A 173 11.52 -9.30 -14.57
N ARG A 174 10.95 -9.16 -13.38
CA ARG A 174 9.91 -8.13 -13.15
C ARG A 174 10.47 -6.81 -13.66
N PRO A 175 9.75 -6.07 -14.51
CA PRO A 175 10.05 -4.66 -14.65
C PRO A 175 9.98 -4.10 -13.22
N GLN A 176 11.12 -3.55 -12.75
CA GLN A 176 11.13 -2.81 -11.47
C GLN A 176 9.89 -1.98 -11.47
N ALA A 177 9.10 -2.07 -10.39
CA ALA A 177 7.84 -1.34 -10.28
C ALA A 177 8.12 0.05 -10.79
N ALA A 178 7.64 0.30 -12.01
CA ALA A 178 7.93 1.56 -12.67
C ALA A 178 7.53 2.59 -11.67
N ASP A 179 8.50 3.40 -11.28
CA ASP A 179 8.30 4.50 -10.39
C ASP A 179 7.02 5.19 -10.87
N ARG A 180 5.90 4.91 -10.19
CA ARG A 180 4.61 5.55 -10.45
C ARG A 180 4.66 6.98 -9.93
N SER A 181 5.88 7.50 -9.81
CA SER A 181 6.13 8.91 -9.69
C SER A 181 5.75 9.54 -11.02
N LEU A 182 4.48 10.02 -11.05
CA LEU A 182 4.12 11.24 -11.75
C LEU A 182 4.78 11.38 -13.14
N LYS A 183 4.21 10.71 -14.14
CA LYS A 183 4.19 11.33 -15.46
C LYS A 183 2.90 12.14 -15.54
N ASN A 184 3.10 13.44 -15.43
CA ASN A 184 2.23 14.60 -15.68
C ASN A 184 0.89 14.34 -16.35
#